data_318b99f8c4855228b7fbc3ce408090fe
#
_entry.id   318b99f8c4855228b7fbc3ce408090fe
#
_cell.length_a   1.000
_cell.length_b   1.000
_cell.length_c   1.000
_cell.angle_alpha   90.00
_cell.angle_beta   90.00
_cell.angle_gamma   90.00
#
_symmetry.space_group_name_H-M   'P 1'
#
loop_
_entity.id
_entity.type
_entity.pdbx_description
1 polymer ?
#
loop_
_entity_poly.entity_id
_entity_poly.type
_entity_poly.pdbx_seq_one_letter_code
_entity_poly.pdbx_strand_id
1 'polypeptide(L)'
;MNMSLRVKNIFHYLILILIVFLCSYIWKFIELPYSNGKGSIGALSKIKYNHLNDTVRYLFFIGLPLIYYLFFIYKTQETKLVNIKYFFKTFEIREDNFSFKSVWPIFIFLIFLLLIEFLSLKAPSISYLDPLHDGDYLTPAINYFHNKEFWESSFTVHGGSNIFYPLIAWKLFGTQTIGAFKVFKLILILILKILSIIFIFYISKFSNLEKKYKIILFTLLSLIILSFSSYYLIDYLSIRDLYALIFFIFFIQSFFKEDRTFLNLFISGITIFTIILHIDIGIYLYVILLSYKIYLLFSKKFKDFIQIIFFLFFSVIIVFLIFGSSEISSFFAQIKHIIFNIDKIHGLKYPQPFFSMGIEPDGSRATKVIIFQLISGIILISTLFFKSNYFKLNEKLFFLFFYIYCFIAFKNALGRSDGFHIMESSDWQSLIIYFSIIHLIIYLFRKNNFINLNIKLSYLISIVLISAVILPNIKFKNIINFKNRFEKSIYAPDIGYMSDKRINIINYLKEETVNEKCIQNFTEDLVIPYLIKKPNCTKYFSSWLASGFNIEKDYIEQLKNKKVKYILYSSPMFLVDDIKTADRLKYVNEFILDNYINVIQKDGYTLLKLKD
;
A
#
# COMPACT_ATOMS: atom_id res chain seq x y z
N MET A 1 -17.60 17.54 -47.47
CA MET A 1 -18.69 16.97 -46.64
C MET A 1 -18.38 17.25 -45.16
N ASN A 2 -19.04 18.28 -44.59
CA ASN A 2 -18.78 18.66 -43.16
C ASN A 2 -19.52 17.66 -42.28
N MET A 3 -18.78 16.67 -41.73
CA MET A 3 -19.30 15.78 -40.70
C MET A 3 -19.84 16.59 -39.50
N SER A 4 -21.05 16.25 -39.01
CA SER A 4 -21.57 16.91 -37.81
C SER A 4 -20.60 16.71 -36.62
N LEU A 5 -20.54 17.67 -35.71
CA LEU A 5 -19.66 17.63 -34.52
C LEU A 5 -19.83 16.32 -33.71
N ARG A 6 -21.07 15.80 -33.66
CA ARG A 6 -21.37 14.52 -32.97
C ARG A 6 -20.68 13.34 -33.64
N VAL A 7 -20.71 13.26 -34.98
CA VAL A 7 -20.07 12.16 -35.74
C VAL A 7 -18.56 12.22 -35.57
N LYS A 8 -17.97 13.43 -35.61
CA LYS A 8 -16.52 13.60 -35.36
C LYS A 8 -16.12 13.09 -33.95
N ASN A 9 -16.90 13.42 -32.93
CA ASN A 9 -16.61 12.95 -31.56
C ASN A 9 -16.71 11.43 -31.45
N ILE A 10 -17.74 10.80 -32.02
CA ILE A 10 -17.87 9.34 -32.03
C ILE A 10 -16.66 8.69 -32.72
N PHE A 11 -16.23 9.23 -33.84
CA PHE A 11 -15.07 8.72 -34.56
C PHE A 11 -13.78 8.77 -33.70
N HIS A 12 -13.56 9.85 -32.94
CA HIS A 12 -12.41 9.96 -32.05
C HIS A 12 -12.47 8.99 -30.88
N TYR A 13 -13.65 8.71 -30.31
CA TYR A 13 -13.80 7.69 -29.26
C TYR A 13 -13.55 6.28 -29.81
N LEU A 14 -13.96 5.98 -31.03
CA LEU A 14 -13.65 4.70 -31.68
C LEU A 14 -12.15 4.54 -31.92
N ILE A 15 -11.46 5.61 -32.34
CA ILE A 15 -10.00 5.60 -32.48
C ILE A 15 -9.32 5.38 -31.12
N LEU A 16 -9.80 6.04 -30.06
CA LEU A 16 -9.25 5.83 -28.70
C LEU A 16 -9.37 4.37 -28.27
N ILE A 17 -10.52 3.75 -28.49
CA ILE A 17 -10.74 2.33 -28.21
C ILE A 17 -9.78 1.47 -29.02
N LEU A 18 -9.62 1.76 -30.31
CA LEU A 18 -8.69 1.05 -31.19
C LEU A 18 -7.23 1.17 -30.69
N ILE A 19 -6.82 2.37 -30.26
CA ILE A 19 -5.48 2.60 -29.69
C ILE A 19 -5.28 1.74 -28.44
N VAL A 20 -6.27 1.64 -27.54
CA VAL A 20 -6.18 0.82 -26.33
C VAL A 20 -6.00 -0.66 -26.70
N PHE A 21 -6.75 -1.19 -27.67
CA PHE A 21 -6.59 -2.57 -28.12
C PHE A 21 -5.24 -2.78 -28.82
N LEU A 22 -4.78 -1.82 -29.62
CA LEU A 22 -3.46 -1.86 -30.26
C LEU A 22 -2.34 -1.87 -29.21
N CYS A 23 -2.43 -1.03 -28.19
CA CYS A 23 -1.46 -1.03 -27.07
C CYS A 23 -1.44 -2.38 -26.34
N SER A 24 -2.61 -2.99 -26.15
CA SER A 24 -2.70 -4.32 -25.56
C SER A 24 -2.08 -5.39 -26.46
N TYR A 25 -2.29 -5.31 -27.78
CA TYR A 25 -1.68 -6.24 -28.73
C TYR A 25 -0.16 -6.10 -28.77
N ILE A 26 0.35 -4.86 -28.78
CA ILE A 26 1.79 -4.55 -28.79
C ILE A 26 2.45 -4.96 -27.48
N TRP A 27 1.72 -5.07 -26.37
CA TRP A 27 2.23 -5.41 -25.05
C TRP A 27 3.23 -6.57 -25.07
N LYS A 28 2.90 -7.66 -25.75
CA LYS A 28 3.74 -8.86 -25.81
C LYS A 28 5.06 -8.66 -26.57
N PHE A 29 5.15 -7.66 -27.44
CA PHE A 29 6.35 -7.40 -28.26
C PHE A 29 7.34 -6.45 -27.59
N ILE A 30 6.95 -5.80 -26.50
CA ILE A 30 7.85 -4.94 -25.72
C ILE A 30 8.65 -5.85 -24.79
N GLU A 31 9.88 -6.18 -25.19
CA GLU A 31 10.80 -7.00 -24.41
C GLU A 31 12.18 -6.34 -24.36
N LEU A 32 12.61 -6.02 -23.15
CA LEU A 32 13.95 -5.52 -22.87
C LEU A 32 14.91 -6.69 -22.67
N PRO A 33 16.19 -6.53 -23.05
CA PRO A 33 17.20 -7.55 -22.81
C PRO A 33 17.24 -7.96 -21.34
N TYR A 34 17.28 -9.26 -21.07
CA TYR A 34 17.51 -9.78 -19.74
C TYR A 34 19.01 -10.01 -19.54
N SER A 35 19.60 -9.31 -18.59
CA SER A 35 20.99 -9.56 -18.20
C SER A 35 21.03 -10.72 -17.20
N ASN A 36 21.62 -11.84 -17.58
CA ASN A 36 21.87 -12.97 -16.67
C ASN A 36 22.79 -12.52 -15.53
N GLY A 37 22.23 -12.10 -14.41
CA GLY A 37 22.98 -11.94 -13.17
C GLY A 37 23.43 -13.32 -12.65
N LYS A 38 24.66 -13.44 -12.15
CA LYS A 38 25.11 -14.64 -11.42
C LYS A 38 24.27 -14.79 -10.13
N GLY A 39 23.94 -16.02 -9.76
CA GLY A 39 23.37 -16.33 -8.44
C GLY A 39 21.89 -16.74 -8.48
N SER A 40 21.17 -16.31 -7.48
CA SER A 40 19.83 -16.73 -7.06
C SER A 40 18.77 -16.77 -8.16
N ILE A 41 17.84 -17.69 -8.03
CA ILE A 41 16.72 -17.88 -8.93
C ILE A 41 15.44 -17.35 -8.26
N GLY A 42 14.73 -16.42 -8.92
CA GLY A 42 13.36 -16.00 -8.60
C GLY A 42 12.41 -16.30 -9.76
N ALA A 43 11.13 -15.99 -9.60
CA ALA A 43 10.12 -16.30 -10.60
C ALA A 43 10.42 -15.65 -11.98
N LEU A 44 10.79 -14.37 -12.00
CA LEU A 44 11.12 -13.67 -13.25
C LEU A 44 12.47 -14.11 -13.81
N SER A 45 13.50 -14.28 -12.97
CA SER A 45 14.82 -14.70 -13.45
C SER A 45 14.81 -16.13 -14.03
N LYS A 46 13.98 -17.03 -13.49
CA LYS A 46 13.78 -18.40 -14.00
C LYS A 46 13.29 -18.40 -15.46
N ILE A 47 12.45 -17.46 -15.82
CA ILE A 47 11.94 -17.30 -17.18
C ILE A 47 12.72 -16.25 -17.99
N LYS A 48 13.84 -15.76 -17.49
CA LYS A 48 14.69 -14.73 -18.12
C LYS A 48 13.92 -13.45 -18.48
N TYR A 49 13.03 -13.03 -17.61
CA TYR A 49 12.16 -11.88 -17.83
C TYR A 49 12.70 -10.62 -17.14
N ASN A 50 12.87 -9.55 -17.91
CA ASN A 50 13.28 -8.26 -17.39
C ASN A 50 12.09 -7.57 -16.69
N HIS A 51 12.19 -7.31 -15.40
CA HIS A 51 11.13 -6.69 -14.59
C HIS A 51 10.71 -5.29 -15.05
N LEU A 52 11.57 -4.60 -15.81
CA LEU A 52 11.25 -3.29 -16.38
C LEU A 52 10.30 -3.38 -17.59
N ASN A 53 10.15 -4.57 -18.20
CA ASN A 53 9.21 -4.77 -19.31
C ASN A 53 7.82 -4.26 -18.96
N ASP A 54 7.29 -4.66 -17.80
CA ASP A 54 5.93 -4.31 -17.39
C ASP A 54 5.80 -2.81 -17.11
N THR A 55 6.85 -2.16 -16.62
CA THR A 55 6.88 -0.71 -16.46
C THR A 55 6.81 0.01 -17.81
N VAL A 56 7.61 -0.40 -18.79
CA VAL A 56 7.60 0.20 -20.14
C VAL A 56 6.26 -0.05 -20.82
N ARG A 57 5.74 -1.26 -20.73
CA ARG A 57 4.42 -1.67 -21.25
C ARG A 57 3.29 -0.82 -20.65
N TYR A 58 3.31 -0.63 -19.35
CA TYR A 58 2.34 0.21 -18.63
C TYR A 58 2.41 1.67 -19.08
N LEU A 59 3.60 2.25 -19.15
CA LEU A 59 3.79 3.62 -19.61
C LEU A 59 3.28 3.80 -21.05
N PHE A 60 3.51 2.82 -21.91
CA PHE A 60 3.00 2.82 -23.28
C PHE A 60 1.47 2.68 -23.33
N PHE A 61 0.91 1.70 -22.57
CA PHE A 61 -0.51 1.41 -22.55
C PHE A 61 -1.36 2.56 -21.98
N ILE A 62 -0.87 3.27 -20.98
CA ILE A 62 -1.56 4.42 -20.40
C ILE A 62 -1.21 5.70 -21.16
N GLY A 63 0.06 5.91 -21.49
CA GLY A 63 0.54 7.16 -22.08
C GLY A 63 -0.02 7.44 -23.46
N LEU A 64 0.01 6.47 -24.38
CA LEU A 64 -0.41 6.69 -25.76
C LEU A 64 -1.90 7.06 -25.88
N PRO A 65 -2.86 6.33 -25.23
CA PRO A 65 -4.26 6.74 -25.24
C PRO A 65 -4.51 8.11 -24.60
N LEU A 66 -3.81 8.44 -23.49
CA LEU A 66 -3.96 9.75 -22.84
C LEU A 66 -3.40 10.89 -23.68
N ILE A 67 -2.27 10.70 -24.36
CA ILE A 67 -1.70 11.67 -25.31
C ILE A 67 -2.66 11.88 -26.48
N TYR A 68 -3.20 10.81 -27.05
CA TYR A 68 -4.20 10.92 -28.11
C TYR A 68 -5.45 11.66 -27.62
N TYR A 69 -5.95 11.34 -26.44
CA TYR A 69 -7.13 12.00 -25.86
C TYR A 69 -6.89 13.47 -25.59
N LEU A 70 -5.70 13.84 -25.11
CA LEU A 70 -5.29 15.22 -24.94
C LEU A 70 -5.26 15.97 -26.28
N PHE A 71 -4.69 15.36 -27.33
CA PHE A 71 -4.66 15.92 -28.68
C PHE A 71 -6.09 16.09 -29.24
N PHE A 72 -6.97 15.14 -29.03
CA PHE A 72 -8.38 15.21 -29.40
C PHE A 72 -9.09 16.39 -28.75
N ILE A 73 -8.97 16.57 -27.44
CA ILE A 73 -9.53 17.71 -26.72
C ILE A 73 -8.97 19.02 -27.25
N TYR A 74 -7.65 19.08 -27.47
CA TYR A 74 -7.00 20.26 -28.02
C TYR A 74 -7.57 20.66 -29.39
N LYS A 75 -7.79 19.70 -30.28
CA LYS A 75 -8.26 19.94 -31.66
C LYS A 75 -9.76 20.24 -31.73
N THR A 76 -10.58 19.67 -30.86
CA THR A 76 -12.05 19.83 -30.88
C THR A 76 -12.53 21.08 -30.19
N GLN A 77 -11.76 21.58 -29.23
CA GLN A 77 -12.07 22.85 -28.56
C GLN A 77 -11.33 24.01 -29.27
N GLU A 78 -11.78 24.39 -30.46
CA GLU A 78 -11.20 25.42 -31.34
C GLU A 78 -10.86 26.78 -30.66
N THR A 79 -11.19 26.94 -29.42
CA THR A 79 -10.93 28.18 -28.71
C THR A 79 -10.57 27.91 -27.27
N LYS A 80 -9.37 28.26 -26.91
CA LYS A 80 -8.93 28.47 -25.53
C LYS A 80 -8.45 27.19 -24.83
N LEU A 81 -7.32 26.69 -25.29
CA LEU A 81 -6.37 26.09 -24.33
C LEU A 81 -6.48 26.90 -23.04
N VAL A 82 -6.79 26.19 -21.96
CA VAL A 82 -6.58 26.79 -20.64
C VAL A 82 -5.16 27.31 -20.68
N ASN A 83 -5.02 28.63 -20.75
CA ASN A 83 -3.71 29.27 -20.83
C ASN A 83 -2.89 28.65 -19.71
N ILE A 84 -1.77 27.98 -20.04
CA ILE A 84 -0.90 27.31 -19.05
C ILE A 84 -0.62 28.28 -17.88
N LYS A 85 -0.53 29.59 -18.17
CA LYS A 85 -0.49 30.65 -17.15
C LYS A 85 -1.65 30.60 -16.15
N TYR A 86 -2.82 30.04 -16.51
CA TYR A 86 -3.95 29.93 -15.58
C TYR A 86 -3.70 28.89 -14.47
N PHE A 87 -2.98 27.81 -14.78
CA PHE A 87 -2.60 26.81 -13.77
C PHE A 87 -1.60 27.36 -12.74
N PHE A 88 -0.85 28.40 -13.10
CA PHE A 88 0.11 29.05 -12.21
C PHE A 88 -0.41 30.34 -11.57
N LYS A 89 -1.69 30.71 -11.82
CA LYS A 89 -2.34 31.79 -11.08
C LYS A 89 -2.49 31.41 -9.61
N THR A 90 -2.42 32.42 -8.77
CA THR A 90 -2.56 32.28 -7.31
C THR A 90 -3.81 31.51 -6.92
N PHE A 91 -3.67 30.65 -5.93
CA PHE A 91 -4.78 29.95 -5.29
C PHE A 91 -5.86 30.95 -4.89
N GLU A 92 -7.05 30.81 -5.44
CA GLU A 92 -8.21 31.53 -4.92
C GLU A 92 -8.62 30.84 -3.61
N ILE A 93 -8.36 31.50 -2.50
CA ILE A 93 -8.89 31.08 -1.20
C ILE A 93 -10.38 31.29 -1.26
N ARG A 94 -11.12 30.22 -1.06
CA ARG A 94 -12.56 30.26 -1.04
C ARG A 94 -13.04 30.10 0.39
N GLU A 95 -13.82 31.07 0.87
CA GLU A 95 -14.74 30.84 1.97
C GLU A 95 -15.81 29.86 1.49
N ASP A 96 -15.76 28.63 1.98
CA ASP A 96 -16.78 27.62 1.70
C ASP A 96 -17.70 27.51 2.92
N ASN A 97 -18.98 27.74 2.72
CA ASN A 97 -20.01 27.57 3.74
C ASN A 97 -20.19 26.08 4.15
N PHE A 98 -19.47 25.14 3.51
CA PHE A 98 -19.46 23.73 3.88
C PHE A 98 -18.38 23.47 4.94
N SER A 99 -18.77 23.66 6.18
CA SER A 99 -17.92 23.41 7.35
C SER A 99 -18.12 22.00 7.89
N PHE A 100 -17.23 21.53 8.74
CA PHE A 100 -17.38 20.26 9.46
C PHE A 100 -18.69 20.19 10.24
N LYS A 101 -19.16 21.33 10.80
CA LYS A 101 -20.50 21.44 11.44
C LYS A 101 -21.63 21.02 10.50
N SER A 102 -21.46 21.13 9.19
CA SER A 102 -22.50 20.75 8.21
C SER A 102 -22.66 19.25 8.03
N VAL A 103 -21.69 18.45 8.38
CA VAL A 103 -21.73 16.98 8.27
C VAL A 103 -21.62 16.29 9.63
N TRP A 104 -21.45 17.07 10.71
CA TRP A 104 -21.24 16.56 12.05
C TRP A 104 -22.23 15.46 12.48
N PRO A 105 -23.56 15.58 12.26
CA PRO A 105 -24.48 14.52 12.65
C PRO A 105 -24.23 13.21 11.89
N ILE A 106 -23.95 13.29 10.57
CA ILE A 106 -23.64 12.12 9.75
C ILE A 106 -22.28 11.53 10.15
N PHE A 107 -21.30 12.39 10.39
CA PHE A 107 -19.97 11.96 10.81
C PHE A 107 -20.00 11.21 12.14
N ILE A 108 -20.69 11.77 13.16
CA ILE A 108 -20.85 11.07 14.45
C ILE A 108 -21.57 9.75 14.27
N PHE A 109 -22.63 9.73 13.48
CA PHE A 109 -23.41 8.54 13.24
C PHE A 109 -22.57 7.44 12.56
N LEU A 110 -21.75 7.81 11.55
CA LEU A 110 -20.80 6.90 10.91
C LEU A 110 -19.79 6.35 11.92
N ILE A 111 -19.13 7.24 12.70
CA ILE A 111 -18.15 6.81 13.70
C ILE A 111 -18.79 5.90 14.75
N PHE A 112 -19.99 6.24 15.22
CA PHE A 112 -20.72 5.42 16.18
C PHE A 112 -21.00 4.01 15.63
N LEU A 113 -21.47 3.89 14.38
CA LEU A 113 -21.72 2.60 13.75
C LEU A 113 -20.41 1.82 13.50
N LEU A 114 -19.32 2.49 13.10
CA LEU A 114 -18.01 1.83 12.95
C LEU A 114 -17.48 1.31 14.30
N LEU A 115 -17.67 2.05 15.38
CA LEU A 115 -17.30 1.57 16.72
C LEU A 115 -18.15 0.36 17.12
N ILE A 116 -19.46 0.37 16.85
CA ILE A 116 -20.32 -0.78 17.10
C ILE A 116 -19.91 -1.97 16.22
N GLU A 117 -19.63 -1.74 14.94
CA GLU A 117 -19.09 -2.78 14.03
C GLU A 117 -17.83 -3.38 14.62
N PHE A 118 -16.86 -2.55 15.03
CA PHE A 118 -15.62 -2.99 15.66
C PHE A 118 -15.87 -3.81 16.93
N LEU A 119 -16.74 -3.33 17.83
CA LEU A 119 -17.13 -4.07 19.03
C LEU A 119 -17.83 -5.40 18.71
N SER A 120 -18.48 -5.51 17.55
CA SER A 120 -19.16 -6.72 17.09
C SER A 120 -18.24 -7.73 16.40
N LEU A 121 -16.97 -7.36 16.12
CA LEU A 121 -16.04 -8.26 15.45
C LEU A 121 -15.84 -9.55 16.25
N LYS A 122 -15.66 -10.66 15.55
CA LYS A 122 -15.06 -11.83 16.19
C LYS A 122 -13.64 -11.47 16.62
N ALA A 123 -13.24 -11.91 17.80
CA ALA A 123 -11.84 -11.83 18.19
C ALA A 123 -10.96 -12.51 17.14
N PRO A 124 -9.71 -12.09 16.94
CA PRO A 124 -8.79 -12.74 16.01
C PRO A 124 -8.80 -14.24 16.23
N SER A 125 -8.96 -15.01 15.17
CA SER A 125 -9.02 -16.47 15.28
C SER A 125 -7.73 -16.99 15.91
N ILE A 126 -7.85 -17.67 17.05
CA ILE A 126 -6.71 -18.31 17.70
C ILE A 126 -6.14 -19.43 16.82
N SER A 127 -6.96 -19.99 15.91
CA SER A 127 -6.55 -21.12 15.06
C SER A 127 -5.73 -20.72 13.83
N TYR A 128 -5.59 -19.45 13.50
CA TYR A 128 -4.90 -19.01 12.29
C TYR A 128 -3.65 -18.20 12.60
N LEU A 129 -2.51 -18.77 12.27
CA LEU A 129 -1.21 -18.11 12.20
C LEU A 129 -0.71 -18.19 10.77
N ASP A 130 -0.43 -17.05 10.15
CA ASP A 130 0.26 -16.99 8.87
C ASP A 130 1.78 -16.98 9.13
N PRO A 131 2.49 -18.09 8.89
CA PRO A 131 3.90 -18.19 9.24
C PRO A 131 4.79 -17.26 8.43
N LEU A 132 4.39 -16.92 7.19
CA LEU A 132 5.12 -16.00 6.33
C LEU A 132 4.81 -14.55 6.73
N HIS A 133 3.55 -14.12 6.58
CA HIS A 133 3.20 -12.72 6.77
C HIS A 133 3.19 -12.26 8.25
N ASP A 134 2.74 -13.10 9.21
CA ASP A 134 2.89 -12.76 10.63
C ASP A 134 4.36 -12.84 11.05
N GLY A 135 5.14 -13.78 10.47
CA GLY A 135 6.57 -13.93 10.71
C GLY A 135 7.40 -12.74 10.22
N ASP A 136 7.02 -12.12 9.11
CA ASP A 136 7.65 -10.89 8.59
C ASP A 136 7.58 -9.71 9.57
N TYR A 137 6.65 -9.73 10.52
CA TYR A 137 6.55 -8.74 11.59
C TYR A 137 7.15 -9.24 12.90
N LEU A 138 6.78 -10.44 13.34
CA LEU A 138 7.12 -10.94 14.67
C LEU A 138 8.61 -11.23 14.82
N THR A 139 9.27 -11.75 13.79
CA THR A 139 10.70 -12.08 13.86
C THR A 139 11.62 -10.87 13.84
N PRO A 140 11.45 -9.84 12.99
CA PRO A 140 12.21 -8.61 13.13
C PRO A 140 12.01 -7.93 14.48
N ALA A 141 10.81 -7.98 15.04
CA ALA A 141 10.54 -7.41 16.35
C ALA A 141 11.26 -8.16 17.48
N ILE A 142 11.37 -9.52 17.42
CA ILE A 142 12.13 -10.29 18.38
C ILE A 142 13.64 -10.08 18.20
N ASN A 143 14.12 -9.94 16.96
CA ASN A 143 15.52 -9.60 16.67
C ASN A 143 15.89 -8.27 17.32
N TYR A 144 15.06 -7.22 17.14
CA TYR A 144 15.26 -5.94 17.81
C TYR A 144 15.19 -6.04 19.32
N PHE A 145 14.26 -6.85 19.86
CA PHE A 145 14.11 -7.02 21.30
C PHE A 145 15.41 -7.53 21.97
N HIS A 146 16.13 -8.42 21.29
CA HIS A 146 17.39 -9.00 21.77
C HIS A 146 18.62 -8.14 21.43
N ASN A 147 18.73 -7.64 20.20
CA ASN A 147 19.93 -6.98 19.71
C ASN A 147 19.92 -5.46 19.89
N LYS A 148 18.72 -4.84 20.06
CA LYS A 148 18.51 -3.39 20.07
C LYS A 148 18.92 -2.67 18.78
N GLU A 149 19.01 -3.40 17.67
CA GLU A 149 19.34 -2.95 16.34
C GLU A 149 18.13 -3.14 15.43
N PHE A 150 17.85 -2.17 14.55
CA PHE A 150 16.72 -2.23 13.62
C PHE A 150 17.10 -2.99 12.34
N TRP A 151 17.73 -2.29 11.42
CA TRP A 151 18.06 -2.84 10.09
C TRP A 151 19.42 -3.54 10.03
N GLU A 152 20.27 -3.39 11.01
CA GLU A 152 21.50 -4.17 11.17
C GLU A 152 21.18 -5.60 11.62
N SER A 153 20.11 -5.78 12.39
CA SER A 153 19.66 -7.10 12.87
C SER A 153 18.58 -7.75 12.00
N SER A 154 17.92 -6.99 11.11
CA SER A 154 16.81 -7.52 10.33
C SER A 154 16.70 -6.89 8.94
N PHE A 155 16.71 -7.72 7.92
CA PHE A 155 16.47 -7.33 6.53
C PHE A 155 14.96 -7.34 6.26
N THR A 156 14.31 -6.18 6.24
CA THR A 156 12.86 -6.04 6.12
C THR A 156 12.43 -5.59 4.71
N VAL A 157 11.33 -6.15 4.19
CA VAL A 157 10.82 -5.81 2.86
C VAL A 157 10.01 -4.51 2.84
N HIS A 158 9.29 -4.24 3.91
CA HIS A 158 8.37 -3.10 3.98
C HIS A 158 8.94 -1.90 4.76
N GLY A 159 10.10 -2.04 5.38
CA GLY A 159 10.71 -1.01 6.24
C GLY A 159 10.43 -1.20 7.72
N GLY A 160 10.45 -0.09 8.47
CA GLY A 160 10.36 -0.12 9.94
C GLY A 160 9.05 -0.65 10.50
N SER A 161 7.95 -0.63 9.74
CA SER A 161 6.67 -1.16 10.21
C SER A 161 6.73 -2.63 10.63
N ASN A 162 7.56 -3.43 9.96
CA ASN A 162 7.78 -4.83 10.31
C ASN A 162 8.33 -4.99 11.74
N ILE A 163 9.09 -4.00 12.21
CA ILE A 163 9.69 -4.01 13.55
C ILE A 163 8.75 -3.31 14.57
N PHE A 164 8.26 -2.11 14.22
CA PHE A 164 7.57 -1.25 15.17
C PHE A 164 6.16 -1.73 15.54
N TYR A 165 5.40 -2.29 14.61
CA TYR A 165 4.02 -2.66 14.91
C TYR A 165 3.89 -3.72 16.01
N PRO A 166 4.63 -4.83 16.00
CA PRO A 166 4.60 -5.77 17.12
C PRO A 166 5.14 -5.15 18.42
N LEU A 167 6.22 -4.35 18.37
CA LEU A 167 6.78 -3.71 19.55
C LEU A 167 5.80 -2.75 20.22
N ILE A 168 5.08 -1.94 19.42
CA ILE A 168 4.03 -1.04 19.91
C ILE A 168 2.88 -1.86 20.52
N ALA A 169 2.45 -2.92 19.83
CA ALA A 169 1.40 -3.81 20.32
C ALA A 169 1.77 -4.43 21.67
N TRP A 170 2.98 -4.97 21.79
CA TRP A 170 3.46 -5.59 23.02
C TRP A 170 3.61 -4.59 24.15
N LYS A 171 4.09 -3.38 23.87
CA LYS A 171 4.17 -2.31 24.85
C LYS A 171 2.78 -1.84 25.28
N LEU A 172 1.84 -1.70 24.36
CA LEU A 172 0.47 -1.24 24.61
C LEU A 172 -0.31 -2.22 25.50
N PHE A 173 -0.19 -3.51 25.24
CA PHE A 173 -0.93 -4.56 25.93
C PHE A 173 -0.14 -5.22 27.07
N GLY A 174 1.13 -4.89 27.25
CA GLY A 174 1.98 -5.47 28.31
C GLY A 174 2.30 -6.95 28.12
N THR A 175 2.12 -7.51 26.93
CA THR A 175 2.37 -8.93 26.62
C THR A 175 2.95 -9.14 25.24
N GLN A 176 3.91 -10.06 25.13
CA GLN A 176 4.58 -10.42 23.85
C GLN A 176 3.90 -11.63 23.21
N THR A 177 2.65 -11.48 22.78
CA THR A 177 1.85 -12.54 22.17
C THR A 177 1.50 -12.21 20.72
N ILE A 178 1.21 -13.25 19.93
CA ILE A 178 0.62 -13.16 18.58
C ILE A 178 -0.73 -12.44 18.66
N GLY A 179 -1.52 -12.74 19.69
CA GLY A 179 -2.84 -12.15 19.88
C GLY A 179 -2.80 -10.64 20.10
N ALA A 180 -1.85 -10.13 20.88
CA ALA A 180 -1.62 -8.70 21.08
C ALA A 180 -1.34 -8.00 19.73
N PHE A 181 -0.47 -8.56 18.92
CA PHE A 181 -0.16 -8.03 17.58
C PHE A 181 -1.38 -8.04 16.64
N LYS A 182 -2.14 -9.14 16.60
CA LYS A 182 -3.34 -9.26 15.77
C LYS A 182 -4.43 -8.26 16.18
N VAL A 183 -4.67 -8.09 17.49
CA VAL A 183 -5.63 -7.08 17.99
C VAL A 183 -5.16 -5.67 17.64
N PHE A 184 -3.87 -5.38 17.73
CA PHE A 184 -3.32 -4.09 17.33
C PHE A 184 -3.57 -3.80 15.84
N LYS A 185 -3.39 -4.79 14.95
CA LYS A 185 -3.72 -4.65 13.51
C LYS A 185 -5.20 -4.26 13.31
N LEU A 186 -6.13 -4.87 14.07
CA LEU A 186 -7.56 -4.49 14.00
C LEU A 186 -7.81 -3.04 14.43
N ILE A 187 -7.10 -2.55 15.45
CA ILE A 187 -7.18 -1.14 15.87
C ILE A 187 -6.66 -0.21 14.78
N LEU A 188 -5.56 -0.57 14.11
CA LEU A 188 -5.03 0.22 12.99
C LEU A 188 -6.02 0.28 11.82
N ILE A 189 -6.75 -0.81 11.54
CA ILE A 189 -7.81 -0.81 10.51
C ILE A 189 -8.97 0.11 10.92
N LEU A 190 -9.37 0.13 12.19
CA LEU A 190 -10.38 1.07 12.67
C LEU A 190 -9.93 2.53 12.47
N ILE A 191 -8.68 2.84 12.81
CA ILE A 191 -8.09 4.16 12.60
C ILE A 191 -8.09 4.51 11.10
N LEU A 192 -7.70 3.57 10.24
CA LEU A 192 -7.73 3.72 8.79
C LEU A 192 -9.14 4.09 8.30
N LYS A 193 -10.19 3.38 8.74
CA LYS A 193 -11.58 3.67 8.40
C LYS A 193 -12.00 5.09 8.84
N ILE A 194 -11.63 5.51 10.04
CA ILE A 194 -11.93 6.85 10.55
C ILE A 194 -11.23 7.92 9.71
N LEU A 195 -9.95 7.76 9.43
CA LEU A 195 -9.18 8.69 8.58
C LEU A 195 -9.71 8.74 7.15
N SER A 196 -10.18 7.62 6.61
CA SER A 196 -10.83 7.57 5.31
C SER A 196 -12.08 8.46 5.26
N ILE A 197 -12.93 8.45 6.29
CA ILE A 197 -14.10 9.34 6.37
C ILE A 197 -13.67 10.81 6.47
N ILE A 198 -12.63 11.12 7.25
CA ILE A 198 -12.08 12.48 7.33
C ILE A 198 -11.56 12.94 5.96
N PHE A 199 -10.85 12.08 5.26
CA PHE A 199 -10.36 12.36 3.91
C PHE A 199 -11.51 12.63 2.93
N ILE A 200 -12.56 11.82 2.95
CA ILE A 200 -13.76 12.02 2.12
C ILE A 200 -14.48 13.32 2.46
N PHE A 201 -14.49 13.74 3.73
CA PHE A 201 -15.03 15.06 4.08
C PHE A 201 -14.29 16.17 3.31
N TYR A 202 -12.95 16.16 3.30
CA TYR A 202 -12.18 17.16 2.57
C TYR A 202 -12.38 17.08 1.05
N ILE A 203 -12.46 15.88 0.47
CA ILE A 203 -12.79 15.71 -0.96
C ILE A 203 -14.19 16.29 -1.26
N SER A 204 -15.19 16.00 -0.43
CA SER A 204 -16.56 16.48 -0.63
C SER A 204 -16.64 18.01 -0.52
N LYS A 205 -15.77 18.61 0.29
CA LYS A 205 -15.65 20.07 0.43
C LYS A 205 -15.22 20.73 -0.88
N PHE A 206 -14.37 20.09 -1.69
CA PHE A 206 -13.95 20.59 -2.99
C PHE A 206 -15.09 20.74 -4.00
N SER A 207 -16.12 19.92 -3.90
CA SER A 207 -17.24 19.93 -4.85
C SER A 207 -17.92 21.30 -4.91
N ASN A 208 -18.29 21.77 -6.11
CA ASN A 208 -19.04 23.01 -6.31
C ASN A 208 -20.57 22.82 -6.14
N LEU A 209 -20.97 21.81 -5.39
CA LEU A 209 -22.38 21.52 -5.10
C LEU A 209 -22.89 22.39 -3.92
N GLU A 210 -24.20 22.54 -3.85
CA GLU A 210 -24.86 23.10 -2.68
C GLU A 210 -24.71 22.18 -1.45
N LYS A 211 -24.79 22.75 -0.24
CA LYS A 211 -24.63 22.04 1.03
C LYS A 211 -25.41 20.73 1.12
N LYS A 212 -26.67 20.73 0.71
CA LYS A 212 -27.55 19.55 0.72
C LYS A 212 -27.01 18.39 -0.13
N TYR A 213 -26.48 18.69 -1.30
CA TYR A 213 -25.88 17.71 -2.21
C TYR A 213 -24.48 17.27 -1.77
N LYS A 214 -23.70 18.15 -1.14
CA LYS A 214 -22.40 17.79 -0.54
C LYS A 214 -22.57 16.76 0.59
N ILE A 215 -23.66 16.83 1.36
CA ILE A 215 -23.99 15.84 2.39
C ILE A 215 -24.20 14.46 1.76
N ILE A 216 -24.97 14.37 0.67
CA ILE A 216 -25.19 13.11 -0.05
C ILE A 216 -23.87 12.59 -0.66
N LEU A 217 -23.09 13.47 -1.31
CA LEU A 217 -21.79 13.12 -1.87
C LEU A 217 -20.84 12.56 -0.80
N PHE A 218 -20.74 13.24 0.35
CA PHE A 218 -19.95 12.79 1.49
C PHE A 218 -20.40 11.39 1.95
N THR A 219 -21.70 11.18 2.08
CA THR A 219 -22.24 9.89 2.52
C THR A 219 -21.92 8.76 1.56
N LEU A 220 -22.21 8.94 0.26
CA LEU A 220 -21.98 7.91 -0.75
C LEU A 220 -20.50 7.56 -0.88
N LEU A 221 -19.62 8.58 -0.92
CA LEU A 221 -18.18 8.33 -0.99
C LEU A 221 -17.65 7.68 0.29
N SER A 222 -18.18 8.05 1.47
CA SER A 222 -17.79 7.40 2.72
C SER A 222 -18.16 5.92 2.73
N LEU A 223 -19.35 5.56 2.24
CA LEU A 223 -19.77 4.17 2.13
C LEU A 223 -18.90 3.38 1.13
N ILE A 224 -18.56 3.98 0.01
CA ILE A 224 -17.68 3.37 -1.00
C ILE A 224 -16.29 3.11 -0.42
N ILE A 225 -15.63 4.12 0.18
CA ILE A 225 -14.28 3.94 0.70
C ILE A 225 -14.25 2.95 1.87
N LEU A 226 -15.30 2.92 2.68
CA LEU A 226 -15.43 1.94 3.76
C LEU A 226 -15.60 0.51 3.25
N SER A 227 -16.16 0.33 2.05
CA SER A 227 -16.25 -0.99 1.40
C SER A 227 -14.89 -1.49 0.90
N PHE A 228 -13.89 -0.61 0.76
CA PHE A 228 -12.53 -0.97 0.36
C PHE A 228 -11.68 -1.48 1.53
N SER A 229 -12.13 -1.39 2.76
CA SER A 229 -11.38 -1.84 3.94
C SER A 229 -12.19 -2.86 4.74
N SER A 230 -11.63 -4.05 4.96
CA SER A 230 -12.21 -5.10 5.79
C SER A 230 -11.36 -5.34 7.04
N TYR A 231 -11.97 -5.93 8.07
CA TYR A 231 -11.23 -6.38 9.25
C TYR A 231 -10.65 -7.79 9.10
N TYR A 232 -11.10 -8.55 8.12
CA TYR A 232 -10.82 -9.98 8.03
C TYR A 232 -10.04 -10.39 6.80
N LEU A 233 -10.13 -9.60 5.75
CA LEU A 233 -9.46 -9.86 4.49
C LEU A 233 -8.38 -8.81 4.26
N ILE A 234 -7.36 -9.20 3.56
CA ILE A 234 -6.37 -8.29 3.03
C ILE A 234 -7.07 -7.61 1.86
N ASP A 235 -7.63 -6.44 2.13
CA ASP A 235 -8.44 -5.72 1.16
C ASP A 235 -7.69 -4.55 0.57
N TYR A 236 -8.36 -3.95 -0.35
CA TYR A 236 -7.97 -2.83 -1.16
C TYR A 236 -7.24 -1.71 -0.38
N LEU A 237 -7.76 -1.16 0.69
CA LEU A 237 -7.02 -0.25 1.56
C LEU A 237 -6.32 -1.02 2.68
N SER A 238 -5.01 -1.07 2.60
CA SER A 238 -4.17 -1.73 3.59
C SER A 238 -3.76 -0.77 4.72
N ILE A 239 -3.23 -1.32 5.80
CA ILE A 239 -2.67 -0.50 6.91
C ILE A 239 -1.57 0.44 6.40
N ARG A 240 -0.91 0.13 5.29
CA ARG A 240 0.10 1.00 4.65
C ARG A 240 -0.50 2.33 4.18
N ASP A 241 -1.75 2.32 3.72
CA ASP A 241 -2.45 3.51 3.23
C ASP A 241 -2.79 4.52 4.33
N LEU A 242 -2.67 4.12 5.61
CA LEU A 242 -2.85 5.01 6.75
C LEU A 242 -2.02 6.30 6.60
N TYR A 243 -0.77 6.17 6.21
CA TYR A 243 0.16 7.29 6.06
C TYR A 243 -0.16 8.14 4.84
N ALA A 244 -0.59 7.52 3.74
CA ALA A 244 -1.07 8.24 2.56
C ALA A 244 -2.32 9.06 2.88
N LEU A 245 -3.27 8.49 3.65
CA LEU A 245 -4.46 9.23 4.10
C LEU A 245 -4.08 10.42 4.96
N ILE A 246 -3.20 10.25 5.95
CA ILE A 246 -2.73 11.35 6.79
C ILE A 246 -2.08 12.44 5.92
N PHE A 247 -1.18 12.06 5.01
CA PHE A 247 -0.56 13.00 4.09
C PHE A 247 -1.61 13.77 3.28
N PHE A 248 -2.54 13.09 2.62
CA PHE A 248 -3.53 13.73 1.78
C PHE A 248 -4.51 14.61 2.57
N ILE A 249 -4.87 14.26 3.81
CA ILE A 249 -5.68 15.11 4.67
C ILE A 249 -5.00 16.46 4.91
N PHE A 250 -3.71 16.48 5.23
CA PHE A 250 -2.96 17.72 5.43
C PHE A 250 -2.65 18.42 4.10
N PHE A 251 -2.34 17.66 3.05
CA PHE A 251 -2.09 18.18 1.72
C PHE A 251 -3.31 18.91 1.14
N ILE A 252 -4.50 18.34 1.26
CA ILE A 252 -5.75 19.02 0.88
C ILE A 252 -5.94 20.32 1.64
N GLN A 253 -5.70 20.33 2.95
CA GLN A 253 -5.86 21.52 3.75
C GLN A 253 -4.94 22.67 3.30
N SER A 254 -3.76 22.35 2.73
CA SER A 254 -2.85 23.37 2.20
C SER A 254 -3.44 24.17 1.05
N PHE A 255 -4.48 23.69 0.38
CA PHE A 255 -5.18 24.41 -0.68
C PHE A 255 -6.23 25.41 -0.16
N PHE A 256 -6.60 25.34 1.13
CA PHE A 256 -7.62 26.18 1.74
C PHE A 256 -7.06 27.23 2.72
N LYS A 257 -5.82 27.10 3.14
CA LYS A 257 -5.23 28.01 4.14
C LYS A 257 -4.21 28.95 3.52
N GLU A 258 -4.17 30.20 4.02
CA GLU A 258 -3.16 31.18 3.65
C GLU A 258 -1.82 30.87 4.30
N ASP A 259 -1.82 30.72 5.63
CA ASP A 259 -0.64 30.26 6.35
C ASP A 259 -0.56 28.73 6.31
N ARG A 260 0.49 28.25 5.67
CA ARG A 260 0.75 26.84 5.42
C ARG A 260 1.94 26.30 6.19
N THR A 261 2.56 27.11 7.04
CA THR A 261 3.81 26.75 7.72
C THR A 261 3.67 25.42 8.47
N PHE A 262 2.63 25.27 9.28
CA PHE A 262 2.34 24.04 10.00
C PHE A 262 2.02 22.86 9.05
N LEU A 263 1.27 23.12 7.97
CA LEU A 263 0.94 22.08 7.00
C LEU A 263 2.17 21.61 6.22
N ASN A 264 3.03 22.57 5.81
CA ASN A 264 4.29 22.26 5.12
C ASN A 264 5.23 21.41 6.01
N LEU A 265 5.27 21.70 7.31
CA LEU A 265 6.00 20.89 8.29
C LEU A 265 5.43 19.46 8.34
N PHE A 266 4.10 19.33 8.48
CA PHE A 266 3.46 18.02 8.60
C PHE A 266 3.60 17.16 7.34
N ILE A 267 3.32 17.71 6.14
CA ILE A 267 3.44 16.96 4.88
C ILE A 267 4.90 16.54 4.61
N SER A 268 5.87 17.38 4.98
CA SER A 268 7.29 17.05 4.86
C SER A 268 7.69 15.96 5.86
N GLY A 269 7.29 16.12 7.13
CA GLY A 269 7.59 15.17 8.19
C GLY A 269 6.97 13.80 7.94
N ILE A 270 5.67 13.74 7.62
CA ILE A 270 4.98 12.48 7.34
C ILE A 270 5.57 11.76 6.12
N THR A 271 6.05 12.51 5.10
CA THR A 271 6.69 11.91 3.93
C THR A 271 7.97 11.18 4.32
N ILE A 272 8.89 11.82 5.05
CA ILE A 272 10.15 11.21 5.48
C ILE A 272 9.88 10.05 6.46
N PHE A 273 8.97 10.24 7.41
CA PHE A 273 8.59 9.20 8.35
C PHE A 273 7.98 7.97 7.66
N THR A 274 7.17 8.20 6.62
CA THR A 274 6.59 7.11 5.83
C THR A 274 7.65 6.35 5.04
N ILE A 275 8.70 7.01 4.52
CA ILE A 275 9.82 6.30 3.87
C ILE A 275 10.45 5.29 4.83
N ILE A 276 10.62 5.67 6.09
CA ILE A 276 11.19 4.78 7.11
C ILE A 276 10.25 3.63 7.47
N LEU A 277 8.95 3.88 7.54
CA LEU A 277 7.96 2.89 7.96
C LEU A 277 7.49 1.98 6.81
N HIS A 278 7.20 2.58 5.66
CA HIS A 278 6.72 1.92 4.45
C HIS A 278 7.39 2.54 3.24
N ILE A 279 8.45 1.92 2.77
CA ILE A 279 9.37 2.44 1.75
C ILE A 279 8.64 2.84 0.47
N ASP A 280 7.79 1.96 -0.04
CA ASP A 280 7.03 2.14 -1.28
C ASP A 280 6.10 3.37 -1.20
N ILE A 281 5.21 3.40 -0.21
CA ILE A 281 4.27 4.51 0.00
C ILE A 281 5.03 5.82 0.24
N GLY A 282 6.09 5.79 1.05
CA GLY A 282 6.91 6.98 1.33
C GLY A 282 7.57 7.55 0.08
N ILE A 283 8.08 6.72 -0.81
CA ILE A 283 8.64 7.14 -2.11
C ILE A 283 7.55 7.77 -2.99
N TYR A 284 6.34 7.18 -3.03
CA TYR A 284 5.23 7.74 -3.81
C TYR A 284 4.83 9.13 -3.29
N LEU A 285 4.71 9.29 -1.97
CA LEU A 285 4.44 10.58 -1.34
C LEU A 285 5.56 11.61 -1.58
N TYR A 286 6.81 11.18 -1.57
CA TYR A 286 7.95 12.05 -1.87
C TYR A 286 7.89 12.60 -3.31
N VAL A 287 7.52 11.77 -4.29
CA VAL A 287 7.34 12.22 -5.68
C VAL A 287 6.20 13.22 -5.79
N ILE A 288 5.09 13.04 -5.05
CA ILE A 288 4.01 14.03 -4.99
C ILE A 288 4.50 15.35 -4.41
N LEU A 289 5.22 15.28 -3.29
CA LEU A 289 5.77 16.46 -2.65
C LEU A 289 6.77 17.19 -3.56
N LEU A 290 7.60 16.45 -4.31
CA LEU A 290 8.51 17.01 -5.31
C LEU A 290 7.72 17.71 -6.44
N SER A 291 6.69 17.06 -6.97
CA SER A 291 5.80 17.63 -7.98
C SER A 291 5.11 18.91 -7.47
N TYR A 292 4.68 18.91 -6.23
CA TYR A 292 4.09 20.09 -5.57
C TYR A 292 5.12 21.22 -5.39
N LYS A 293 6.37 20.90 -5.03
CA LYS A 293 7.46 21.89 -4.97
C LYS A 293 7.71 22.55 -6.33
N ILE A 294 7.76 21.75 -7.39
CA ILE A 294 7.91 22.26 -8.75
C ILE A 294 6.75 23.22 -9.08
N TYR A 295 5.51 22.83 -8.74
CA TYR A 295 4.35 23.71 -8.91
C TYR A 295 4.48 25.03 -8.14
N LEU A 296 4.90 24.98 -6.87
CA LEU A 296 5.10 26.20 -6.03
C LEU A 296 6.15 27.14 -6.64
N LEU A 297 7.24 26.58 -7.18
CA LEU A 297 8.29 27.34 -7.85
C LEU A 297 7.74 28.10 -9.06
N PHE A 298 7.02 27.43 -9.95
CA PHE A 298 6.38 28.05 -11.12
C PHE A 298 5.26 29.03 -10.75
N SER A 299 4.59 28.81 -9.62
CA SER A 299 3.56 29.71 -9.08
C SER A 299 4.15 30.88 -8.30
N LYS A 300 5.49 31.03 -8.27
CA LYS A 300 6.22 32.09 -7.54
C LYS A 300 5.94 32.12 -6.03
N LYS A 301 5.56 30.98 -5.44
CA LYS A 301 5.34 30.82 -3.99
C LYS A 301 6.64 30.38 -3.30
N PHE A 302 7.66 31.21 -3.37
CA PHE A 302 9.00 30.90 -2.89
C PHE A 302 9.04 30.62 -1.39
N LYS A 303 8.21 31.30 -0.57
CA LYS A 303 8.14 31.04 0.88
C LYS A 303 7.76 29.58 1.16
N ASP A 304 6.65 29.10 0.58
CA ASP A 304 6.17 27.73 0.77
C ASP A 304 7.19 26.71 0.22
N PHE A 305 7.78 27.00 -0.93
CA PHE A 305 8.82 26.17 -1.54
C PHE A 305 10.03 26.00 -0.62
N ILE A 306 10.57 27.10 -0.06
CA ILE A 306 11.74 27.08 0.85
C ILE A 306 11.36 26.34 2.15
N GLN A 307 10.18 26.60 2.71
CA GLN A 307 9.71 25.93 3.92
C GLN A 307 9.67 24.41 3.76
N ILE A 308 9.15 23.90 2.65
CA ILE A 308 9.09 22.44 2.41
C ILE A 308 10.50 21.86 2.32
N ILE A 309 11.45 22.52 1.64
CA ILE A 309 12.84 22.07 1.59
C ILE A 309 13.45 22.02 2.98
N PHE A 310 13.29 23.11 3.74
CA PHE A 310 13.81 23.20 5.10
C PHE A 310 13.24 22.09 6.00
N PHE A 311 11.94 21.88 5.96
CA PHE A 311 11.29 20.87 6.79
C PHE A 311 11.62 19.44 6.36
N LEU A 312 11.81 19.17 5.07
CA LEU A 312 12.34 17.89 4.60
C LEU A 312 13.74 17.62 5.17
N PHE A 313 14.64 18.62 5.05
CA PHE A 313 15.99 18.51 5.57
C PHE A 313 16.00 18.30 7.10
N PHE A 314 15.18 19.09 7.82
CA PHE A 314 15.01 18.93 9.25
C PHE A 314 14.49 17.55 9.65
N SER A 315 13.50 17.04 8.92
CA SER A 315 12.97 15.67 9.15
C SER A 315 14.01 14.58 8.91
N VAL A 316 14.86 14.73 7.91
CA VAL A 316 15.97 13.81 7.66
C VAL A 316 16.97 13.86 8.82
N ILE A 317 17.33 15.05 9.33
CA ILE A 317 18.18 15.17 10.51
C ILE A 317 17.59 14.43 11.71
N ILE A 318 16.30 14.63 11.99
CA ILE A 318 15.60 13.93 13.10
C ILE A 318 15.73 12.42 12.93
N VAL A 319 15.52 11.89 11.73
CA VAL A 319 15.65 10.45 11.45
C VAL A 319 17.08 9.97 11.73
N PHE A 320 18.10 10.72 11.32
CA PHE A 320 19.50 10.38 11.62
C PHE A 320 19.82 10.43 13.12
N LEU A 321 19.25 11.39 13.85
CA LEU A 321 19.42 11.48 15.30
C LEU A 321 18.73 10.33 16.06
N ILE A 322 17.58 9.85 15.57
CA ILE A 322 16.83 8.75 16.21
C ILE A 322 17.51 7.39 15.96
N PHE A 323 17.92 7.12 14.73
CA PHE A 323 18.37 5.79 14.32
C PHE A 323 19.89 5.64 14.24
N GLY A 324 20.62 6.75 14.08
CA GLY A 324 22.06 6.72 13.84
C GLY A 324 22.43 6.42 12.38
N SER A 325 23.68 6.75 12.03
CA SER A 325 24.16 6.64 10.65
C SER A 325 24.28 5.20 10.15
N SER A 326 24.67 4.28 11.02
CA SER A 326 24.85 2.85 10.70
C SER A 326 23.52 2.20 10.30
N GLU A 327 22.49 2.36 11.13
CA GLU A 327 21.14 1.84 10.87
C GLU A 327 20.54 2.42 9.57
N ILE A 328 20.70 3.73 9.36
CA ILE A 328 20.22 4.39 8.14
C ILE A 328 20.97 3.89 6.90
N SER A 329 22.28 3.66 7.01
CA SER A 329 23.07 3.06 5.94
C SER A 329 22.59 1.65 5.60
N SER A 330 22.33 0.82 6.62
CA SER A 330 21.78 -0.53 6.47
C SER A 330 20.40 -0.51 5.83
N PHE A 331 19.53 0.41 6.23
CA PHE A 331 18.21 0.63 5.63
C PHE A 331 18.30 0.95 4.13
N PHE A 332 19.13 1.91 3.73
CA PHE A 332 19.29 2.24 2.32
C PHE A 332 19.95 1.12 1.50
N ALA A 333 20.85 0.36 2.09
CA ALA A 333 21.44 -0.81 1.44
C ALA A 333 20.37 -1.87 1.14
N GLN A 334 19.42 -2.09 2.06
CA GLN A 334 18.28 -2.98 1.85
C GLN A 334 17.36 -2.49 0.73
N ILE A 335 17.00 -1.21 0.72
CA ILE A 335 16.17 -0.62 -0.36
C ILE A 335 16.84 -0.81 -1.72
N LYS A 336 18.12 -0.46 -1.80
CA LYS A 336 18.91 -0.63 -3.03
C LYS A 336 18.88 -2.07 -3.51
N HIS A 337 19.09 -3.02 -2.59
CA HIS A 337 19.05 -4.44 -2.92
C HIS A 337 17.69 -4.87 -3.48
N ILE A 338 16.59 -4.53 -2.83
CA ILE A 338 15.24 -4.90 -3.26
C ILE A 338 14.95 -4.34 -4.65
N ILE A 339 15.26 -3.06 -4.90
CA ILE A 339 14.99 -2.42 -6.20
C ILE A 339 15.76 -3.10 -7.34
N PHE A 340 17.03 -3.44 -7.13
CA PHE A 340 17.86 -3.99 -8.20
C PHE A 340 17.78 -5.51 -8.38
N ASN A 341 17.13 -6.24 -7.47
CA ASN A 341 17.01 -7.70 -7.53
C ASN A 341 15.57 -8.20 -7.44
N ILE A 342 14.61 -7.38 -7.81
CA ILE A 342 13.18 -7.73 -7.73
C ILE A 342 12.85 -8.97 -8.57
N ASP A 343 13.56 -9.18 -9.68
CA ASP A 343 13.45 -10.35 -10.56
C ASP A 343 13.87 -11.67 -9.88
N LYS A 344 14.72 -11.59 -8.86
CA LYS A 344 15.22 -12.72 -8.08
C LYS A 344 14.49 -12.89 -6.75
N ILE A 345 13.94 -11.80 -6.21
CA ILE A 345 13.27 -11.82 -4.91
C ILE A 345 11.83 -12.32 -5.06
N HIS A 346 10.93 -11.51 -5.61
CA HIS A 346 9.49 -11.81 -5.63
C HIS A 346 8.73 -11.21 -6.82
N GLY A 347 9.43 -10.76 -7.85
CA GLY A 347 8.78 -10.20 -9.05
C GLY A 347 7.93 -11.22 -9.79
N LEU A 348 6.75 -10.81 -10.25
CA LEU A 348 5.86 -11.59 -11.10
C LEU A 348 5.48 -10.77 -12.33
N LYS A 349 5.36 -11.45 -13.49
CA LYS A 349 4.99 -10.82 -14.75
C LYS A 349 3.54 -10.32 -14.72
N TYR A 350 3.30 -9.08 -15.20
CA TYR A 350 1.95 -8.53 -15.31
C TYR A 350 1.19 -9.20 -16.48
N PRO A 351 -0.04 -9.70 -16.24
CA PRO A 351 -0.87 -10.32 -17.28
C PRO A 351 -1.17 -9.36 -18.42
N GLN A 352 -1.14 -9.85 -19.67
CA GLN A 352 -1.44 -9.01 -20.84
C GLN A 352 -2.91 -8.54 -20.79
N PRO A 353 -3.18 -7.22 -20.77
CA PRO A 353 -4.54 -6.71 -20.73
C PRO A 353 -5.40 -7.27 -21.88
N PHE A 354 -6.65 -7.61 -21.61
CA PHE A 354 -7.64 -8.27 -22.46
C PHE A 354 -7.27 -9.70 -22.92
N PHE A 355 -6.06 -9.95 -23.36
CA PHE A 355 -5.67 -11.24 -23.95
C PHE A 355 -5.39 -12.34 -22.90
N SER A 356 -5.14 -11.97 -21.66
CA SER A 356 -4.98 -12.92 -20.54
C SER A 356 -6.29 -13.23 -19.80
N MET A 357 -7.40 -12.54 -20.15
CA MET A 357 -8.69 -12.71 -19.49
C MET A 357 -9.23 -14.14 -19.67
N GLY A 358 -9.53 -14.80 -18.55
CA GLY A 358 -10.03 -16.18 -18.56
C GLY A 358 -8.97 -17.25 -18.89
N ILE A 359 -7.71 -16.85 -19.16
CA ILE A 359 -6.60 -17.75 -19.45
C ILE A 359 -5.63 -17.78 -18.26
N GLU A 360 -5.20 -16.62 -17.76
CA GLU A 360 -4.33 -16.51 -16.61
C GLU A 360 -5.16 -16.22 -15.33
N PRO A 361 -4.76 -16.73 -14.16
CA PRO A 361 -5.54 -16.61 -12.92
C PRO A 361 -5.97 -15.16 -12.60
N ASP A 362 -5.09 -14.19 -12.82
CA ASP A 362 -5.34 -12.78 -12.50
C ASP A 362 -5.57 -11.89 -13.73
N GLY A 363 -5.68 -12.45 -14.93
CA GLY A 363 -5.79 -11.72 -16.19
C GLY A 363 -7.00 -10.78 -16.25
N SER A 364 -8.16 -11.22 -15.78
CA SER A 364 -9.38 -10.38 -15.72
C SER A 364 -9.24 -9.23 -14.73
N ARG A 365 -8.60 -9.49 -13.58
CA ARG A 365 -8.35 -8.47 -12.56
C ARG A 365 -7.34 -7.44 -13.05
N ALA A 366 -6.23 -7.89 -13.62
CA ALA A 366 -5.21 -7.04 -14.21
C ALA A 366 -5.77 -6.11 -15.29
N THR A 367 -6.61 -6.65 -16.20
CA THR A 367 -7.29 -5.86 -17.22
C THR A 367 -8.21 -4.80 -16.61
N LYS A 368 -9.03 -5.16 -15.63
CA LYS A 368 -9.93 -4.23 -14.95
C LYS A 368 -9.16 -3.06 -14.32
N VAL A 369 -8.09 -3.37 -13.61
CA VAL A 369 -7.34 -2.38 -12.83
C VAL A 369 -6.58 -1.41 -13.73
N ILE A 370 -5.94 -1.88 -14.81
CA ILE A 370 -5.24 -0.99 -15.75
C ILE A 370 -6.22 -0.10 -16.53
N ILE A 371 -7.43 -0.60 -16.84
CA ILE A 371 -8.49 0.20 -17.43
C ILE A 371 -9.01 1.27 -16.48
N PHE A 372 -9.15 0.97 -15.19
CA PHE A 372 -9.51 1.97 -14.18
C PHE A 372 -8.46 3.10 -14.13
N GLN A 373 -7.17 2.76 -14.22
CA GLN A 373 -6.10 3.76 -14.29
C GLN A 373 -6.23 4.64 -15.55
N LEU A 374 -6.54 4.07 -16.69
CA LEU A 374 -6.76 4.81 -17.94
C LEU A 374 -7.99 5.72 -17.85
N ILE A 375 -9.13 5.20 -17.36
CA ILE A 375 -10.37 5.96 -17.21
C ILE A 375 -10.17 7.15 -16.26
N SER A 376 -9.49 6.94 -15.13
CA SER A 376 -9.21 8.04 -14.19
C SER A 376 -8.31 9.11 -14.81
N GLY A 377 -7.36 8.73 -15.67
CA GLY A 377 -6.56 9.67 -16.45
C GLY A 377 -7.38 10.46 -17.48
N ILE A 378 -8.31 9.82 -18.18
CA ILE A 378 -9.25 10.47 -19.12
C ILE A 378 -10.14 11.47 -18.36
N ILE A 379 -10.68 11.07 -17.19
CA ILE A 379 -11.48 11.96 -16.34
C ILE A 379 -10.65 13.17 -15.89
N LEU A 380 -9.42 12.96 -15.45
CA LEU A 380 -8.52 14.04 -15.06
C LEU A 380 -8.29 15.03 -16.22
N ILE A 381 -7.87 14.54 -17.39
CA ILE A 381 -7.65 15.38 -18.57
C ILE A 381 -8.93 16.16 -18.91
N SER A 382 -10.09 15.50 -18.89
CA SER A 382 -11.37 16.17 -19.10
C SER A 382 -11.61 17.29 -18.10
N THR A 383 -11.38 17.05 -16.80
CA THR A 383 -11.59 18.06 -15.75
C THR A 383 -10.60 19.21 -15.83
N LEU A 384 -9.36 18.96 -16.23
CA LEU A 384 -8.33 19.98 -16.37
C LEU A 384 -8.61 20.94 -17.54
N PHE A 385 -9.01 20.41 -18.69
CA PHE A 385 -9.10 21.17 -19.94
C PHE A 385 -10.51 21.64 -20.31
N PHE A 386 -11.56 20.96 -19.83
CA PHE A 386 -12.89 21.49 -20.04
C PHE A 386 -13.12 22.78 -19.21
N LYS A 387 -13.62 23.81 -19.87
CA LYS A 387 -14.09 25.06 -19.25
C LYS A 387 -15.36 24.82 -18.43
N SER A 388 -15.37 23.84 -17.56
CA SER A 388 -16.52 23.63 -16.73
C SER A 388 -16.36 24.44 -15.44
N ASN A 389 -17.39 25.17 -15.05
CA ASN A 389 -17.50 25.77 -13.72
C ASN A 389 -17.67 24.71 -12.61
N TYR A 390 -17.50 23.42 -12.96
CA TYR A 390 -17.70 22.30 -12.05
C TYR A 390 -16.57 22.18 -11.03
N PHE A 391 -15.32 22.37 -11.47
CA PHE A 391 -14.15 22.29 -10.62
C PHE A 391 -13.37 23.60 -10.64
N LYS A 392 -12.99 24.09 -9.48
CA LYS A 392 -12.09 25.23 -9.35
C LYS A 392 -10.64 24.80 -9.55
N LEU A 393 -9.76 25.78 -9.71
CA LEU A 393 -8.34 25.52 -9.96
C LEU A 393 -7.70 24.64 -8.86
N ASN A 394 -7.98 24.93 -7.60
CA ASN A 394 -7.43 24.15 -6.49
C ASN A 394 -7.87 22.69 -6.51
N GLU A 395 -9.14 22.44 -6.86
CA GLU A 395 -9.70 21.09 -7.02
C GLU A 395 -9.00 20.34 -8.16
N LYS A 396 -8.83 21.01 -9.29
CA LYS A 396 -8.12 20.44 -10.45
C LYS A 396 -6.67 20.08 -10.12
N LEU A 397 -5.97 20.94 -9.40
CA LEU A 397 -4.60 20.71 -8.96
C LEU A 397 -4.52 19.56 -7.96
N PHE A 398 -5.42 19.49 -6.99
CA PHE A 398 -5.46 18.37 -6.07
C PHE A 398 -5.66 17.05 -6.82
N PHE A 399 -6.65 16.97 -7.73
CA PHE A 399 -6.87 15.76 -8.52
C PHE A 399 -5.68 15.42 -9.41
N LEU A 400 -4.94 16.40 -9.92
CA LEU A 400 -3.70 16.14 -10.65
C LEU A 400 -2.67 15.45 -9.78
N PHE A 401 -2.37 15.99 -8.59
CA PHE A 401 -1.40 15.38 -7.68
C PHE A 401 -1.88 14.02 -7.17
N PHE A 402 -3.16 13.88 -6.91
CA PHE A 402 -3.75 12.63 -6.49
C PHE A 402 -3.67 11.55 -7.59
N TYR A 403 -3.90 11.92 -8.86
CA TYR A 403 -3.71 11.01 -9.98
C TYR A 403 -2.24 10.63 -10.19
N ILE A 404 -1.30 11.56 -10.00
CA ILE A 404 0.14 11.25 -10.05
C ILE A 404 0.47 10.19 -8.98
N TYR A 405 -0.09 10.31 -7.77
CA TYR A 405 0.06 9.28 -6.75
C TYR A 405 -0.46 7.93 -7.24
N CYS A 406 -1.70 7.85 -7.71
CA CYS A 406 -2.30 6.63 -8.24
C CYS A 406 -1.46 6.01 -9.37
N PHE A 407 -0.93 6.86 -10.26
CA PHE A 407 -0.12 6.43 -11.39
C PHE A 407 1.20 5.78 -10.95
N ILE A 408 1.86 6.36 -9.94
CA ILE A 408 3.13 5.82 -9.43
C ILE A 408 2.88 4.61 -8.53
N ALA A 409 1.85 4.65 -7.69
CA ALA A 409 1.48 3.54 -6.81
C ALA A 409 1.12 2.26 -7.59
N PHE A 410 0.68 2.39 -8.84
CA PHE A 410 0.47 1.25 -9.74
C PHE A 410 1.74 0.41 -9.96
N LYS A 411 2.92 0.96 -9.68
CA LYS A 411 4.20 0.24 -9.70
C LYS A 411 4.20 -0.99 -8.79
N ASN A 412 3.42 -0.98 -7.72
CA ASN A 412 3.26 -2.13 -6.83
C ASN A 412 2.70 -3.34 -7.61
N ALA A 413 1.64 -3.15 -8.41
CA ALA A 413 1.09 -4.19 -9.29
C ALA A 413 2.07 -4.65 -10.38
N LEU A 414 2.93 -3.76 -10.87
CA LEU A 414 3.92 -4.10 -11.90
C LEU A 414 5.15 -4.81 -11.33
N GLY A 415 5.42 -4.62 -10.04
CA GLY A 415 6.54 -5.28 -9.35
C GLY A 415 6.22 -6.72 -9.00
N ARG A 416 4.99 -6.96 -8.51
CA ARG A 416 4.47 -8.29 -8.21
C ARG A 416 3.00 -8.38 -8.62
N SER A 417 2.74 -9.11 -9.68
CA SER A 417 1.45 -9.12 -10.34
C SER A 417 0.57 -10.32 -9.94
N ASP A 418 0.56 -10.66 -8.65
CA ASP A 418 -0.48 -11.52 -8.10
C ASP A 418 -1.77 -10.74 -7.81
N GLY A 419 -2.85 -11.48 -7.65
CA GLY A 419 -4.18 -10.90 -7.51
C GLY A 419 -4.34 -9.90 -6.40
N PHE A 420 -3.52 -10.04 -5.37
CA PHE A 420 -3.52 -9.19 -4.20
C PHE A 420 -2.89 -7.82 -4.50
N HIS A 421 -1.64 -7.80 -4.98
CA HIS A 421 -0.93 -6.57 -5.32
C HIS A 421 -1.59 -5.79 -6.47
N ILE A 422 -2.20 -6.52 -7.42
CA ILE A 422 -3.01 -5.90 -8.47
C ILE A 422 -4.22 -5.17 -7.87
N MET A 423 -4.91 -5.77 -6.89
CA MET A 423 -6.06 -5.13 -6.23
C MET A 423 -5.65 -3.91 -5.43
N GLU A 424 -4.67 -4.02 -4.55
CA GLU A 424 -4.18 -2.89 -3.74
C GLU A 424 -3.83 -1.65 -4.59
N SER A 425 -3.35 -1.88 -5.81
CA SER A 425 -2.98 -0.78 -6.72
C SER A 425 -4.17 -0.07 -7.37
N SER A 426 -5.42 -0.51 -7.13
CA SER A 426 -6.61 0.00 -7.84
C SER A 426 -7.51 0.95 -7.06
N ASP A 427 -7.32 1.09 -5.77
CA ASP A 427 -8.32 1.71 -4.90
C ASP A 427 -8.42 3.20 -5.04
N TRP A 428 -7.27 3.85 -5.06
CA TRP A 428 -7.21 5.29 -5.14
C TRP A 428 -7.72 5.82 -6.49
N GLN A 429 -7.42 5.17 -7.61
CA GLN A 429 -7.99 5.54 -8.91
C GLN A 429 -9.48 5.26 -9.00
N SER A 430 -9.98 4.20 -8.36
CA SER A 430 -11.41 3.93 -8.26
C SER A 430 -12.16 5.08 -7.58
N LEU A 431 -11.56 5.70 -6.56
CA LEU A 431 -12.14 6.85 -5.87
C LEU A 431 -12.33 8.05 -6.82
N ILE A 432 -11.39 8.31 -7.73
CA ILE A 432 -11.53 9.37 -8.75
C ILE A 432 -12.74 9.09 -9.64
N ILE A 433 -12.90 7.83 -10.07
CA ILE A 433 -14.01 7.41 -10.94
C ILE A 433 -15.34 7.56 -10.20
N TYR A 434 -15.45 7.02 -8.99
CA TYR A 434 -16.69 7.11 -8.19
C TYR A 434 -17.04 8.54 -7.84
N PHE A 435 -16.07 9.35 -7.42
CA PHE A 435 -16.31 10.77 -7.17
C PHE A 435 -16.90 11.45 -8.40
N SER A 436 -16.30 11.23 -9.57
CA SER A 436 -16.71 11.86 -10.83
C SER A 436 -18.09 11.43 -11.27
N ILE A 437 -18.41 10.13 -11.15
CA ILE A 437 -19.73 9.58 -11.50
C ILE A 437 -20.81 10.12 -10.55
N ILE A 438 -20.58 10.06 -9.25
CA ILE A 438 -21.56 10.53 -8.25
C ILE A 438 -21.78 12.04 -8.40
N HIS A 439 -20.70 12.80 -8.57
CA HIS A 439 -20.78 14.24 -8.79
C HIS A 439 -21.60 14.58 -10.05
N LEU A 440 -21.36 13.86 -11.16
CA LEU A 440 -22.12 14.02 -12.41
C LEU A 440 -23.61 13.68 -12.21
N ILE A 441 -23.91 12.55 -11.57
CA ILE A 441 -25.29 12.13 -11.29
C ILE A 441 -26.01 13.21 -10.46
N ILE A 442 -25.41 13.67 -9.37
CA ILE A 442 -25.99 14.71 -8.51
C ILE A 442 -26.21 15.99 -9.31
N TYR A 443 -25.25 16.36 -10.17
CA TYR A 443 -25.39 17.54 -11.02
C TYR A 443 -26.57 17.43 -11.99
N LEU A 444 -26.73 16.28 -12.65
CA LEU A 444 -27.86 16.04 -13.58
C LEU A 444 -29.20 16.06 -12.86
N PHE A 445 -29.30 15.49 -11.67
CA PHE A 445 -30.50 15.55 -10.83
C PHE A 445 -30.86 17.00 -10.44
N ARG A 446 -29.83 17.81 -10.08
CA ARG A 446 -30.03 19.24 -9.78
C ARG A 446 -30.53 20.01 -10.99
N LYS A 447 -29.89 19.81 -12.16
CA LYS A 447 -30.23 20.53 -13.39
C LYS A 447 -31.66 20.30 -13.86
N ASN A 448 -32.18 19.08 -13.69
CA ASN A 448 -33.48 18.68 -14.16
C ASN A 448 -34.59 18.81 -13.08
N ASN A 449 -34.26 19.35 -11.90
CA ASN A 449 -35.18 19.50 -10.77
C ASN A 449 -35.95 18.21 -10.39
N PHE A 450 -35.37 17.03 -10.64
CA PHE A 450 -36.02 15.74 -10.37
C PHE A 450 -36.35 15.54 -8.89
N ILE A 451 -35.58 16.15 -7.98
CA ILE A 451 -35.78 16.01 -6.54
C ILE A 451 -35.56 17.36 -5.88
N ASN A 452 -36.61 17.88 -5.23
CA ASN A 452 -36.49 19.06 -4.40
C ASN A 452 -35.89 18.68 -3.02
N LEU A 453 -34.59 18.43 -3.01
CA LEU A 453 -33.86 18.11 -1.78
C LEU A 453 -33.79 19.35 -0.87
N ASN A 454 -34.16 19.13 0.39
CA ASN A 454 -33.81 20.06 1.48
C ASN A 454 -32.73 19.43 2.39
N ILE A 455 -32.15 20.21 3.27
CA ILE A 455 -31.07 19.74 4.15
C ILE A 455 -31.54 18.59 5.07
N LYS A 456 -32.76 18.67 5.61
CA LYS A 456 -33.32 17.62 6.51
C LYS A 456 -33.47 16.29 5.77
N LEU A 457 -34.02 16.33 4.55
CA LEU A 457 -34.18 15.14 3.71
C LEU A 457 -32.80 14.54 3.33
N SER A 458 -31.78 15.37 3.07
CA SER A 458 -30.43 14.89 2.79
C SER A 458 -29.83 14.15 4.00
N TYR A 459 -30.07 14.62 5.22
CA TYR A 459 -29.65 13.90 6.43
C TYR A 459 -30.42 12.58 6.59
N LEU A 460 -31.73 12.58 6.38
CA LEU A 460 -32.54 11.36 6.48
C LEU A 460 -32.08 10.28 5.49
N ILE A 461 -31.92 10.65 4.23
CA ILE A 461 -31.39 9.75 3.18
C ILE A 461 -30.03 9.20 3.59
N SER A 462 -29.13 10.07 4.08
CA SER A 462 -27.79 9.66 4.52
C SER A 462 -27.85 8.65 5.67
N ILE A 463 -28.67 8.88 6.69
CA ILE A 463 -28.83 7.96 7.83
C ILE A 463 -29.38 6.62 7.35
N VAL A 464 -30.38 6.62 6.48
CA VAL A 464 -30.97 5.39 5.93
C VAL A 464 -29.93 4.59 5.14
N LEU A 465 -29.19 5.25 4.23
CA LEU A 465 -28.16 4.59 3.43
C LEU A 465 -27.05 4.00 4.30
N ILE A 466 -26.55 4.76 5.28
CA ILE A 466 -25.51 4.30 6.20
C ILE A 466 -26.00 3.10 7.01
N SER A 467 -27.24 3.19 7.53
CA SER A 467 -27.84 2.09 8.29
C SER A 467 -28.00 0.84 7.43
N ALA A 468 -28.49 0.98 6.21
CA ALA A 468 -28.69 -0.14 5.29
C ALA A 468 -27.38 -0.87 4.93
N VAL A 469 -26.25 -0.16 4.86
CA VAL A 469 -24.95 -0.75 4.50
C VAL A 469 -24.22 -1.31 5.72
N ILE A 470 -24.21 -0.60 6.85
CA ILE A 470 -23.37 -0.98 8.00
C ILE A 470 -24.07 -1.94 8.96
N LEU A 471 -25.37 -1.72 9.26
CA LEU A 471 -26.09 -2.53 10.26
C LEU A 471 -26.09 -4.05 9.97
N PRO A 472 -26.22 -4.52 8.70
CA PRO A 472 -26.16 -5.95 8.42
C PRO A 472 -24.84 -6.63 8.83
N ASN A 473 -23.75 -5.86 8.91
CA ASN A 473 -22.44 -6.36 9.31
C ASN A 473 -22.28 -6.47 10.84
N ILE A 474 -23.17 -5.84 11.61
CA ILE A 474 -23.09 -5.79 13.08
C ILE A 474 -23.64 -7.08 13.69
N LYS A 475 -22.79 -7.80 14.42
CA LYS A 475 -23.17 -9.00 15.17
C LYS A 475 -23.40 -8.65 16.64
N PHE A 476 -24.60 -8.18 16.97
CA PHE A 476 -24.95 -7.68 18.32
C PHE A 476 -24.61 -8.66 19.45
N LYS A 477 -24.80 -9.97 19.23
CA LYS A 477 -24.43 -11.01 20.21
C LYS A 477 -22.95 -10.92 20.63
N ASN A 478 -22.11 -10.43 19.75
CA ASN A 478 -20.67 -10.31 20.03
C ASN A 478 -20.34 -9.09 20.89
N ILE A 479 -21.15 -8.05 20.90
CA ILE A 479 -20.87 -6.80 21.65
C ILE A 479 -20.86 -7.06 23.15
N ILE A 480 -21.80 -7.85 23.66
CA ILE A 480 -21.96 -8.14 25.10
C ILE A 480 -20.69 -8.74 25.68
N ASN A 481 -20.00 -9.58 24.94
CA ASN A 481 -18.78 -10.28 25.40
C ASN A 481 -17.49 -9.70 24.82
N PHE A 482 -17.53 -8.48 24.28
CA PHE A 482 -16.37 -7.89 23.59
C PHE A 482 -15.11 -7.90 24.45
N LYS A 483 -15.17 -7.34 25.66
CA LYS A 483 -14.03 -7.25 26.58
C LYS A 483 -13.38 -8.62 26.80
N ASN A 484 -14.16 -9.59 27.23
CA ASN A 484 -13.65 -10.94 27.55
C ASN A 484 -13.03 -11.61 26.32
N ARG A 485 -13.61 -11.42 25.13
CA ARG A 485 -13.10 -12.02 23.89
C ARG A 485 -11.78 -11.40 23.45
N PHE A 486 -11.65 -10.07 23.53
CA PHE A 486 -10.43 -9.39 23.12
C PHE A 486 -9.31 -9.60 24.15
N GLU A 487 -9.60 -9.52 25.44
CA GLU A 487 -8.64 -9.87 26.50
C GLU A 487 -8.15 -11.32 26.34
N LYS A 488 -9.06 -12.28 26.14
CA LYS A 488 -8.69 -13.66 25.89
C LYS A 488 -7.82 -13.83 24.64
N SER A 489 -8.05 -13.04 23.58
CA SER A 489 -7.20 -13.07 22.38
C SER A 489 -5.84 -12.43 22.62
N ILE A 490 -5.77 -11.29 23.33
CA ILE A 490 -4.53 -10.57 23.61
C ILE A 490 -3.59 -11.43 24.45
N TYR A 491 -4.11 -12.08 25.48
CA TYR A 491 -3.33 -12.87 26.43
C TYR A 491 -3.29 -14.37 26.12
N ALA A 492 -3.85 -14.80 24.98
CA ALA A 492 -3.80 -16.20 24.57
C ALA A 492 -2.34 -16.67 24.45
N PRO A 493 -1.99 -17.82 25.01
CA PRO A 493 -0.68 -18.42 24.78
C PRO A 493 -0.43 -18.66 23.29
N ASP A 494 0.77 -18.36 22.80
CA ASP A 494 1.14 -18.52 21.39
C ASP A 494 0.93 -19.94 20.87
N ILE A 495 1.01 -20.94 21.75
CA ILE A 495 0.74 -22.35 21.44
C ILE A 495 -0.67 -22.59 20.85
N GLY A 496 -1.66 -21.77 21.24
CA GLY A 496 -3.02 -21.85 20.71
C GLY A 496 -3.15 -21.46 19.23
N TYR A 497 -2.11 -20.88 18.63
CA TYR A 497 -2.04 -20.53 17.21
C TYR A 497 -1.32 -21.57 16.36
N MET A 498 -0.85 -22.69 16.95
CA MET A 498 0.02 -23.68 16.31
C MET A 498 -0.68 -25.01 16.15
N SER A 499 -0.30 -25.76 15.11
CA SER A 499 -0.62 -27.18 14.99
C SER A 499 0.27 -28.03 15.90
N ASP A 500 -0.17 -29.25 16.24
CA ASP A 500 0.60 -30.19 17.08
C ASP A 500 2.00 -30.44 16.50
N LYS A 501 2.12 -30.60 15.19
CA LYS A 501 3.41 -30.78 14.51
C LYS A 501 4.35 -29.61 14.78
N ARG A 502 3.83 -28.37 14.72
CA ARG A 502 4.63 -27.17 15.00
C ARG A 502 4.98 -27.05 16.48
N ILE A 503 4.08 -27.44 17.38
CA ILE A 503 4.35 -27.46 18.82
C ILE A 503 5.53 -28.42 19.11
N ASN A 504 5.51 -29.61 18.53
CA ASN A 504 6.55 -30.62 18.75
C ASN A 504 7.93 -30.11 18.30
N ILE A 505 8.02 -29.49 17.11
CA ILE A 505 9.32 -28.95 16.65
C ILE A 505 9.77 -27.75 17.48
N ILE A 506 8.86 -26.86 17.89
CA ILE A 506 9.20 -25.72 18.75
C ILE A 506 9.77 -26.18 20.10
N ASN A 507 9.15 -27.19 20.73
CA ASN A 507 9.66 -27.73 21.99
C ASN A 507 11.04 -28.34 21.80
N TYR A 508 11.23 -29.16 20.76
CA TYR A 508 12.52 -29.72 20.42
C TYR A 508 13.59 -28.64 20.18
N LEU A 509 13.27 -27.61 19.38
CA LEU A 509 14.20 -26.51 19.11
C LEU A 509 14.59 -25.75 20.40
N LYS A 510 13.62 -25.52 21.32
CA LYS A 510 13.91 -24.89 22.62
C LYS A 510 14.87 -25.69 23.47
N GLU A 511 14.71 -27.02 23.51
CA GLU A 511 15.57 -27.92 24.25
C GLU A 511 16.97 -28.01 23.62
N GLU A 512 17.05 -28.29 22.33
CA GLU A 512 18.31 -28.47 21.63
C GLU A 512 19.17 -27.19 21.58
N THR A 513 18.51 -26.04 21.47
CA THR A 513 19.20 -24.74 21.35
C THR A 513 19.27 -23.98 22.67
N VAL A 514 19.00 -24.59 23.85
CA VAL A 514 18.88 -23.92 25.14
C VAL A 514 20.09 -23.01 25.44
N ASN A 515 21.28 -23.49 25.15
CA ASN A 515 22.54 -22.79 25.40
C ASN A 515 22.95 -21.80 24.29
N GLU A 516 22.16 -21.70 23.22
CA GLU A 516 22.47 -20.85 22.09
C GLU A 516 21.78 -19.49 22.21
N LYS A 517 22.49 -18.41 21.83
CA LYS A 517 21.92 -17.04 21.84
C LYS A 517 20.95 -16.79 20.70
N CYS A 518 21.11 -17.49 19.57
CA CYS A 518 20.32 -17.31 18.37
C CYS A 518 20.17 -18.62 17.59
N ILE A 519 19.25 -18.67 16.64
CA ILE A 519 19.09 -19.73 15.64
C ILE A 519 18.98 -19.11 14.26
N GLN A 520 19.57 -19.73 13.23
CA GLN A 520 19.39 -19.27 11.87
C GLN A 520 18.20 -19.95 11.24
N ASN A 521 17.23 -19.16 10.77
CA ASN A 521 16.13 -19.66 9.94
C ASN A 521 16.55 -19.61 8.45
N PHE A 522 16.48 -20.73 7.76
CA PHE A 522 16.70 -20.85 6.30
C PHE A 522 15.45 -21.41 5.61
N THR A 523 14.27 -21.11 6.15
CA THR A 523 12.98 -21.60 5.65
C THR A 523 12.01 -20.45 5.45
N GLU A 524 10.87 -20.74 4.82
CA GLU A 524 9.75 -19.80 4.69
C GLU A 524 8.83 -19.79 5.93
N ASP A 525 9.12 -20.58 6.97
CA ASP A 525 8.43 -20.49 8.26
C ASP A 525 9.07 -19.40 9.12
N LEU A 526 8.80 -18.15 8.77
CA LEU A 526 9.48 -16.98 9.34
C LEU A 526 9.12 -16.74 10.82
N VAL A 527 8.07 -17.38 11.33
CA VAL A 527 7.63 -17.16 12.72
C VAL A 527 8.44 -17.97 13.74
N ILE A 528 9.22 -18.97 13.31
CA ILE A 528 9.95 -19.88 14.22
C ILE A 528 10.87 -19.14 15.22
N PRO A 529 11.73 -18.20 14.81
CA PRO A 529 12.57 -17.47 15.77
C PRO A 529 11.76 -16.78 16.87
N TYR A 530 10.62 -16.17 16.52
CA TYR A 530 9.71 -15.60 17.48
C TYR A 530 9.13 -16.65 18.44
N LEU A 531 8.69 -17.80 17.96
CA LEU A 531 8.05 -18.86 18.76
C LEU A 531 9.01 -19.51 19.75
N ILE A 532 10.27 -19.62 19.41
CA ILE A 532 11.31 -20.11 20.33
C ILE A 532 11.88 -19.00 21.23
N LYS A 533 11.44 -17.74 21.01
CA LYS A 533 11.91 -16.54 21.73
C LYS A 533 13.42 -16.33 21.61
N LYS A 534 13.97 -16.61 20.42
CA LYS A 534 15.39 -16.38 20.10
C LYS A 534 15.50 -15.57 18.80
N PRO A 535 16.46 -14.63 18.72
CA PRO A 535 16.65 -13.88 17.48
C PRO A 535 17.23 -14.78 16.39
N ASN A 536 17.07 -14.35 15.16
CA ASN A 536 17.80 -14.91 14.04
C ASN A 536 19.28 -14.54 14.16
N CYS A 537 20.20 -15.46 13.82
CA CYS A 537 21.63 -15.19 14.01
C CYS A 537 22.18 -14.13 13.05
N THR A 538 21.66 -14.07 11.82
CA THR A 538 22.02 -13.05 10.83
C THR A 538 20.83 -12.11 10.60
N LYS A 539 21.05 -10.99 9.91
CA LYS A 539 19.93 -10.10 9.51
C LYS A 539 18.98 -10.76 8.50
N TYR A 540 19.39 -11.85 7.85
CA TYR A 540 18.62 -12.57 6.83
C TYR A 540 17.67 -13.61 7.46
N PHE A 541 16.68 -13.14 8.18
CA PHE A 541 15.65 -14.01 8.79
C PHE A 541 14.67 -14.57 7.75
N SER A 542 14.53 -13.89 6.62
CA SER A 542 13.72 -14.26 5.48
C SER A 542 14.64 -14.63 4.32
N SER A 543 14.73 -15.91 4.00
CA SER A 543 15.66 -16.44 3.00
C SER A 543 15.37 -15.90 1.61
N TRP A 544 14.09 -15.76 1.22
CA TRP A 544 13.73 -15.27 -0.11
C TRP A 544 14.17 -13.81 -0.37
N LEU A 545 14.29 -12.98 0.67
CA LEU A 545 14.81 -11.61 0.56
C LEU A 545 16.33 -11.57 0.32
N ALA A 546 17.04 -12.62 0.70
CA ALA A 546 18.50 -12.71 0.54
C ALA A 546 18.93 -13.12 -0.89
N SER A 547 17.99 -13.16 -1.85
CA SER A 547 18.26 -13.53 -3.24
C SER A 547 19.15 -12.52 -3.94
N GLY A 548 20.32 -12.94 -4.40
CA GLY A 548 21.29 -12.12 -5.17
C GLY A 548 22.72 -12.37 -4.74
N PHE A 549 23.64 -12.49 -5.71
CA PHE A 549 25.01 -12.95 -5.50
C PHE A 549 25.77 -12.22 -4.39
N ASN A 550 25.69 -10.88 -4.35
CA ASN A 550 26.41 -10.11 -3.33
C ASN A 550 25.80 -10.28 -1.93
N ILE A 551 24.50 -10.46 -1.86
CA ILE A 551 23.79 -10.69 -0.59
C ILE A 551 24.03 -12.12 -0.09
N GLU A 552 24.06 -13.10 -0.98
CA GLU A 552 24.41 -14.47 -0.61
C GLU A 552 25.84 -14.53 -0.03
N LYS A 553 26.80 -13.78 -0.58
CA LYS A 553 28.14 -13.66 0.00
C LYS A 553 28.13 -13.05 1.40
N ASP A 554 27.43 -11.91 1.58
CA ASP A 554 27.31 -11.28 2.89
C ASP A 554 26.62 -12.22 3.89
N TYR A 555 25.61 -12.98 3.44
CA TYR A 555 24.95 -13.98 4.28
C TYR A 555 25.92 -15.07 4.75
N ILE A 556 26.72 -15.63 3.83
CA ILE A 556 27.74 -16.63 4.15
C ILE A 556 28.79 -16.07 5.12
N GLU A 557 29.25 -14.84 4.89
CA GLU A 557 30.20 -14.17 5.80
C GLU A 557 29.62 -13.98 7.20
N GLN A 558 28.35 -13.59 7.31
CA GLN A 558 27.68 -13.47 8.61
C GLN A 558 27.53 -14.83 9.30
N LEU A 559 27.19 -15.90 8.57
CA LEU A 559 27.13 -17.26 9.13
C LEU A 559 28.50 -17.68 9.72
N LYS A 560 29.59 -17.41 8.98
CA LYS A 560 30.96 -17.72 9.42
C LYS A 560 31.39 -16.88 10.62
N ASN A 561 31.25 -15.56 10.53
CA ASN A 561 31.73 -14.62 11.54
C ASN A 561 31.00 -14.80 12.88
N LYS A 562 29.70 -15.09 12.83
CA LYS A 562 28.89 -15.36 14.03
C LYS A 562 28.97 -16.81 14.51
N LYS A 563 29.70 -17.68 13.80
CA LYS A 563 29.85 -19.11 14.12
C LYS A 563 28.50 -19.75 14.42
N VAL A 564 27.55 -19.56 13.50
CA VAL A 564 26.16 -20.00 13.69
C VAL A 564 26.13 -21.52 13.87
N LYS A 565 25.66 -21.99 15.03
CA LYS A 565 25.72 -23.41 15.40
C LYS A 565 24.54 -24.20 14.83
N TYR A 566 23.34 -23.62 14.82
CA TYR A 566 22.15 -24.31 14.36
C TYR A 566 21.44 -23.55 13.25
N ILE A 567 21.04 -24.29 12.20
CA ILE A 567 20.26 -23.78 11.07
C ILE A 567 18.99 -24.63 10.92
N LEU A 568 17.83 -23.99 10.97
CA LEU A 568 16.58 -24.59 10.53
C LEU A 568 16.55 -24.56 9.01
N TYR A 569 16.80 -25.73 8.37
CA TYR A 569 17.09 -25.82 6.95
C TYR A 569 15.86 -26.06 6.07
N SER A 570 14.88 -26.84 6.55
CA SER A 570 13.63 -27.07 5.84
C SER A 570 12.43 -26.99 6.76
N SER A 571 11.26 -26.71 6.20
CA SER A 571 9.96 -26.71 6.87
C SER A 571 8.88 -27.24 5.94
N PRO A 572 7.73 -27.72 6.45
CA PRO A 572 6.61 -28.21 5.65
C PRO A 572 5.76 -27.05 5.07
N MET A 573 6.30 -25.85 5.00
CA MET A 573 5.62 -24.67 4.48
C MET A 573 5.54 -24.67 2.96
N PHE A 574 4.58 -23.92 2.41
CA PHE A 574 4.52 -23.64 0.98
C PHE A 574 5.79 -22.90 0.52
N LEU A 575 6.15 -23.10 -0.72
CA LEU A 575 7.30 -22.44 -1.32
C LEU A 575 6.87 -21.10 -1.92
N VAL A 576 7.59 -20.04 -1.63
CA VAL A 576 7.35 -18.73 -2.29
C VAL A 576 7.62 -18.88 -3.79
N ASP A 577 6.60 -18.61 -4.61
CA ASP A 577 6.64 -18.72 -6.08
C ASP A 577 7.03 -20.13 -6.59
N ASP A 578 6.71 -21.19 -5.86
CA ASP A 578 7.05 -22.58 -6.16
C ASP A 578 8.57 -22.82 -6.36
N ILE A 579 9.41 -22.03 -5.69
CA ILE A 579 10.87 -22.15 -5.74
C ILE A 579 11.40 -22.56 -4.37
N LYS A 580 12.10 -23.69 -4.31
CA LYS A 580 12.77 -24.14 -3.08
C LYS A 580 13.82 -23.13 -2.63
N THR A 581 13.93 -22.89 -1.34
CA THR A 581 14.94 -22.01 -0.75
C THR A 581 16.36 -22.39 -1.18
N ALA A 582 16.65 -23.68 -1.23
CA ALA A 582 17.94 -24.22 -1.69
C ALA A 582 18.27 -23.85 -3.15
N ASP A 583 17.27 -23.85 -4.05
CA ASP A 583 17.45 -23.48 -5.45
C ASP A 583 17.54 -21.95 -5.58
N ARG A 584 16.81 -21.21 -4.74
CA ARG A 584 16.79 -19.76 -4.70
C ARG A 584 18.13 -19.17 -4.22
N LEU A 585 18.74 -19.75 -3.20
CA LEU A 585 19.99 -19.32 -2.57
C LEU A 585 21.08 -20.39 -2.74
N LYS A 586 21.49 -20.60 -3.98
CA LYS A 586 22.38 -21.70 -4.33
C LYS A 586 23.69 -21.70 -3.56
N TYR A 587 24.36 -20.54 -3.49
CA TYR A 587 25.69 -20.46 -2.83
C TYR A 587 25.59 -20.60 -1.31
N VAL A 588 24.55 -20.05 -0.69
CA VAL A 588 24.29 -20.24 0.75
C VAL A 588 23.97 -21.71 1.03
N ASN A 589 23.16 -22.33 0.17
CA ASN A 589 22.81 -23.74 0.30
C ASN A 589 24.04 -24.65 0.19
N GLU A 590 24.90 -24.46 -0.81
CA GLU A 590 26.16 -25.19 -0.96
C GLU A 590 27.04 -25.04 0.29
N PHE A 591 27.21 -23.80 0.78
CA PHE A 591 27.95 -23.55 2.01
C PHE A 591 27.36 -24.28 3.23
N ILE A 592 26.02 -24.27 3.37
CA ILE A 592 25.36 -24.98 4.50
C ILE A 592 25.61 -26.49 4.43
N LEU A 593 25.43 -27.11 3.26
CA LEU A 593 25.61 -28.56 3.11
C LEU A 593 27.07 -28.99 3.32
N ASP A 594 28.03 -28.16 2.95
CA ASP A 594 29.45 -28.47 3.14
C ASP A 594 29.89 -28.38 4.62
N ASN A 595 29.26 -27.48 5.40
CA ASN A 595 29.75 -27.15 6.74
C ASN A 595 28.84 -27.66 7.88
N TYR A 596 27.64 -28.15 7.59
CA TYR A 596 26.68 -28.56 8.60
C TYR A 596 26.27 -30.03 8.43
N ILE A 597 25.86 -30.67 9.52
CA ILE A 597 25.34 -32.03 9.56
C ILE A 597 23.89 -32.03 10.05
N ASN A 598 23.12 -33.04 9.61
CA ASN A 598 21.74 -33.22 10.04
C ASN A 598 21.69 -33.74 11.49
N VAL A 599 20.96 -33.02 12.36
CA VAL A 599 20.70 -33.43 13.74
C VAL A 599 19.37 -34.14 13.86
N ILE A 600 18.33 -33.60 13.21
CA ILE A 600 16.99 -34.16 13.21
C ILE A 600 16.25 -33.84 11.93
N GLN A 601 15.42 -34.80 11.51
CA GLN A 601 14.40 -34.60 10.48
C GLN A 601 13.07 -35.16 11.02
N LYS A 602 12.12 -34.25 11.31
CA LYS A 602 10.84 -34.59 11.91
C LYS A 602 9.73 -33.68 11.42
N ASP A 603 8.56 -34.26 11.12
CA ASP A 603 7.35 -33.51 10.72
C ASP A 603 7.57 -32.52 9.54
N GLY A 604 8.54 -32.82 8.67
CA GLY A 604 8.92 -31.97 7.52
C GLY A 604 9.94 -30.87 7.86
N TYR A 605 10.34 -30.73 9.11
CA TYR A 605 11.42 -29.83 9.54
C TYR A 605 12.77 -30.57 9.58
N THR A 606 13.82 -29.88 9.17
CA THR A 606 15.20 -30.37 9.26
C THR A 606 16.06 -29.35 10.00
N LEU A 607 16.69 -29.78 11.08
CA LEU A 607 17.66 -28.99 11.83
C LEU A 607 19.08 -29.47 11.53
N LEU A 608 19.93 -28.55 11.15
CA LEU A 608 21.35 -28.81 10.92
C LEU A 608 22.20 -28.16 12.02
N LYS A 609 23.33 -28.79 12.34
CA LYS A 609 24.34 -28.31 13.29
C LYS A 609 25.68 -28.15 12.59
N LEU A 610 26.42 -27.10 12.93
CA LEU A 610 27.78 -26.87 12.43
C LEU A 610 28.65 -28.08 12.76
N LYS A 611 29.47 -28.54 11.80
CA LYS A 611 30.49 -29.56 12.00
C LYS A 611 31.52 -29.04 12.99
N ASP A 612 31.98 -29.92 13.91
CA ASP A 612 33.01 -29.58 14.90
C ASP A 612 34.31 -29.21 14.23
#